data_e39d702e29016d30a3e08da7193ddad8
#
_entry.id   e39d702e29016d30a3e08da7193ddad8
#
_cell.length_a   1.000
_cell.length_b   1.000
_cell.length_c   1.000
_cell.angle_alpha   90.00
_cell.angle_beta   90.00
_cell.angle_gamma   90.00
#
_symmetry.space_group_name_H-M   'P 1'
#
loop_
_entity.id
_entity.type
_entity.pdbx_description
1 polymer ?
#
loop_
_entity_poly.entity_id
_entity_poly.type
_entity_poly.pdbx_seq_one_letter_code
_entity_poly.pdbx_strand_id
1 'polypeptide(L)'
;MSTHKHIDKLCAVILALCLLLTAAFLSGGSLGLQPVASAMGYETRLFSADRVHTIDIVMEDWDSFLETCENEEYAQCAVVIDGEAYKNTGIRAKGNTSLSMVSAMDSDRYSFKLEFDHYDSARTYYGLDKLSLNNLIQDTTCMKDYLTYRMMSAFGVDAPLCSYVYITV
;
A
#
# COMPACT_ATOMS: atom_id res chain seq x y z
N MET A 1 -42.01 22.89 -17.53
CA MET A 1 -42.61 21.89 -16.63
C MET A 1 -43.39 20.90 -17.49
N SER A 2 -43.01 19.61 -17.45
CA SER A 2 -43.72 18.58 -18.22
C SER A 2 -45.08 18.30 -17.56
N THR A 3 -46.18 18.53 -18.28
CA THR A 3 -47.57 18.38 -17.80
C THR A 3 -48.17 17.03 -18.21
N HIS A 4 -47.37 15.96 -18.20
CA HIS A 4 -47.89 14.65 -18.56
C HIS A 4 -48.83 14.10 -17.48
N LYS A 5 -50.07 13.73 -17.86
CA LYS A 5 -51.14 13.29 -16.95
C LYS A 5 -50.79 12.19 -15.96
N HIS A 6 -49.71 11.46 -16.20
CA HIS A 6 -49.27 10.32 -15.37
C HIS A 6 -47.88 10.49 -14.78
N ILE A 7 -47.33 11.72 -14.75
CA ILE A 7 -45.98 11.98 -14.30
C ILE A 7 -45.77 11.58 -12.82
N ASP A 8 -46.75 11.89 -11.97
CA ASP A 8 -46.70 11.56 -10.55
C ASP A 8 -46.67 10.07 -10.29
N LYS A 9 -47.47 9.30 -11.08
CA LYS A 9 -47.49 7.83 -11.00
C LYS A 9 -46.15 7.23 -11.47
N LEU A 10 -45.57 7.80 -12.54
CA LEU A 10 -44.30 7.38 -13.07
C LEU A 10 -43.17 7.66 -12.05
N CYS A 11 -43.16 8.85 -11.46
CA CYS A 11 -42.20 9.19 -10.42
C CYS A 11 -42.34 8.29 -9.19
N ALA A 12 -43.54 7.98 -8.76
CA ALA A 12 -43.79 7.07 -7.65
C ALA A 12 -43.28 5.64 -7.92
N VAL A 13 -43.49 5.13 -9.15
CA VAL A 13 -43.00 3.81 -9.56
C VAL A 13 -41.46 3.79 -9.60
N ILE A 14 -40.84 4.81 -10.17
CA ILE A 14 -39.37 4.93 -10.21
C ILE A 14 -38.80 5.00 -8.80
N LEU A 15 -39.38 5.82 -7.91
CA LEU A 15 -38.96 5.92 -6.52
C LEU A 15 -39.06 4.56 -5.80
N ALA A 16 -40.20 3.86 -5.97
CA ALA A 16 -40.36 2.55 -5.37
C ALA A 16 -39.34 1.53 -5.91
N LEU A 17 -39.01 1.55 -7.20
CA LEU A 17 -38.02 0.70 -7.80
C LEU A 17 -36.61 0.99 -7.27
N CYS A 18 -36.27 2.29 -7.14
CA CYS A 18 -35.00 2.69 -6.56
C CYS A 18 -34.85 2.22 -5.12
N LEU A 19 -35.89 2.36 -4.31
CA LEU A 19 -35.91 1.90 -2.93
C LEU A 19 -35.77 0.39 -2.82
N LEU A 20 -36.45 -0.37 -3.69
CA LEU A 20 -36.32 -1.84 -3.75
C LEU A 20 -34.91 -2.27 -4.15
N LEU A 21 -34.30 -1.62 -5.16
CA LEU A 21 -32.94 -1.89 -5.58
C LEU A 21 -31.95 -1.58 -4.45
N THR A 22 -32.12 -0.43 -3.78
CA THR A 22 -31.26 -0.08 -2.65
C THR A 22 -31.36 -1.08 -1.51
N ALA A 23 -32.58 -1.50 -1.16
CA ALA A 23 -32.81 -2.52 -0.14
C ALA A 23 -32.19 -3.87 -0.54
N ALA A 24 -32.31 -4.27 -1.81
CA ALA A 24 -31.69 -5.48 -2.35
C ALA A 24 -30.16 -5.44 -2.26
N PHE A 25 -29.54 -4.30 -2.58
CA PHE A 25 -28.09 -4.11 -2.44
C PHE A 25 -27.64 -4.16 -0.98
N LEU A 26 -28.35 -3.48 -0.07
CA LEU A 26 -28.04 -3.52 1.36
C LEU A 26 -28.22 -4.91 1.98
N SER A 27 -29.14 -5.70 1.44
CA SER A 27 -29.38 -7.08 1.87
C SER A 27 -28.54 -8.11 1.10
N GLY A 28 -27.64 -7.66 0.23
CA GLY A 28 -26.85 -8.50 -0.67
C GLY A 28 -26.07 -9.58 0.05
N GLY A 29 -25.51 -9.26 1.23
CA GLY A 29 -24.78 -10.22 2.05
C GLY A 29 -25.65 -11.40 2.53
N SER A 30 -26.93 -11.16 2.86
CA SER A 30 -27.88 -12.20 3.25
C SER A 30 -28.38 -13.04 2.05
N LEU A 31 -28.24 -12.50 0.84
CA LEU A 31 -28.57 -13.18 -0.42
C LEU A 31 -27.38 -13.94 -1.02
N GLY A 32 -26.24 -14.02 -0.30
CA GLY A 32 -25.03 -14.69 -0.76
C GLY A 32 -24.22 -13.92 -1.81
N LEU A 33 -24.56 -12.64 -2.05
CA LEU A 33 -23.74 -11.76 -2.87
C LEU A 33 -22.53 -11.33 -2.03
N GLN A 34 -21.42 -11.99 -2.24
CA GLN A 34 -20.15 -11.53 -1.68
C GLN A 34 -19.63 -10.37 -2.55
N PRO A 35 -19.13 -9.28 -1.92
CA PRO A 35 -18.39 -8.30 -2.69
C PRO A 35 -17.22 -9.03 -3.35
N VAL A 36 -17.14 -8.96 -4.67
CA VAL A 36 -15.94 -9.39 -5.40
C VAL A 36 -14.86 -8.33 -5.12
N ALA A 37 -14.36 -8.31 -3.90
CA ALA A 37 -13.07 -7.74 -3.65
C ALA A 37 -12.08 -8.69 -4.34
N SER A 38 -11.70 -8.36 -5.56
CA SER A 38 -10.54 -8.95 -6.19
C SER A 38 -9.37 -8.64 -5.27
N ALA A 39 -8.93 -9.63 -4.48
CA ALA A 39 -7.72 -9.48 -3.69
C ALA A 39 -6.62 -9.07 -4.65
N MET A 40 -6.05 -7.87 -4.44
CA MET A 40 -4.92 -7.43 -5.24
C MET A 40 -3.78 -8.40 -4.97
N GLY A 41 -3.05 -8.82 -6.02
CA GLY A 41 -2.09 -9.91 -5.89
C GLY A 41 -0.95 -9.67 -4.92
N TYR A 42 -0.65 -8.40 -4.56
CA TYR A 42 0.40 -8.04 -3.60
C TYR A 42 0.13 -8.54 -2.17
N GLU A 43 -1.14 -8.65 -1.76
CA GLU A 43 -1.53 -9.01 -0.39
C GLU A 43 -1.00 -10.40 0.01
N THR A 44 -1.16 -11.35 -0.88
CA THR A 44 -0.74 -12.74 -0.65
C THR A 44 0.73 -13.00 -1.00
N ARG A 45 1.36 -12.09 -1.78
CA ARG A 45 2.75 -12.23 -2.21
C ARG A 45 3.72 -11.62 -1.20
N LEU A 46 3.66 -10.30 -1.01
CA LEU A 46 4.62 -9.56 -0.19
C LEU A 46 4.24 -9.51 1.30
N PHE A 47 2.96 -9.68 1.62
CA PHE A 47 2.48 -9.59 3.01
C PHE A 47 2.11 -10.96 3.62
N SER A 48 2.59 -12.06 3.03
CA SER A 48 2.57 -13.38 3.65
C SER A 48 3.44 -13.38 4.92
N ALA A 49 2.91 -13.94 6.00
CA ALA A 49 3.64 -14.07 7.27
C ALA A 49 4.48 -15.36 7.38
N ASP A 50 4.46 -16.19 6.33
CA ASP A 50 5.06 -17.53 6.36
C ASP A 50 6.57 -17.50 6.18
N ARG A 51 7.11 -16.37 5.73
CA ARG A 51 8.54 -16.19 5.45
C ARG A 51 8.98 -14.75 5.62
N VAL A 52 10.28 -14.55 5.71
CA VAL A 52 10.92 -13.25 5.50
C VAL A 52 11.13 -13.09 3.99
N HIS A 53 10.65 -11.98 3.45
CA HIS A 53 10.80 -11.64 2.04
C HIS A 53 12.17 -11.05 1.74
N THR A 54 12.55 -10.95 0.48
CA THR A 54 13.79 -10.29 0.05
C THR A 54 13.46 -9.12 -0.87
N ILE A 55 14.18 -8.02 -0.69
CA ILE A 55 14.16 -6.87 -1.60
C ILE A 55 15.60 -6.46 -1.88
N ASP A 56 16.03 -6.61 -3.12
CA ASP A 56 17.32 -6.11 -3.56
C ASP A 56 17.09 -4.79 -4.33
N ILE A 57 17.74 -3.73 -3.89
CA ILE A 57 17.69 -2.41 -4.51
C ILE A 57 18.92 -2.26 -5.39
N VAL A 58 18.71 -2.11 -6.69
CA VAL A 58 19.80 -1.99 -7.68
C VAL A 58 19.80 -0.57 -8.22
N MET A 59 20.89 0.14 -7.96
CA MET A 59 21.13 1.52 -8.35
C MET A 59 22.56 1.68 -8.86
N GLU A 60 22.80 2.59 -9.79
CA GLU A 60 24.14 2.82 -10.33
C GLU A 60 25.09 3.42 -9.30
N ASP A 61 24.61 4.34 -8.50
CA ASP A 61 25.41 5.08 -7.50
C ASP A 61 24.61 5.24 -6.21
N TRP A 62 24.71 4.23 -5.36
CA TRP A 62 24.05 4.21 -4.06
C TRP A 62 24.63 5.24 -3.08
N ASP A 63 25.95 5.42 -3.11
CA ASP A 63 26.62 6.34 -2.20
C ASP A 63 26.21 7.79 -2.48
N SER A 64 26.17 8.17 -3.75
CA SER A 64 25.68 9.50 -4.14
C SER A 64 24.21 9.72 -3.82
N PHE A 65 23.38 8.69 -3.90
CA PHE A 65 21.99 8.75 -3.44
C PHE A 65 21.91 8.99 -1.93
N LEU A 66 22.72 8.32 -1.12
CA LEU A 66 22.75 8.50 0.33
C LEU A 66 23.17 9.91 0.73
N GLU A 67 24.14 10.52 0.05
CA GLU A 67 24.57 11.89 0.32
C GLU A 67 23.44 12.93 0.20
N THR A 68 22.44 12.67 -0.62
CA THR A 68 21.32 13.59 -0.91
C THR A 68 19.97 13.10 -0.43
N CYS A 69 19.89 11.89 0.12
CA CYS A 69 18.60 11.24 0.43
C CYS A 69 17.76 11.99 1.48
N GLU A 70 18.39 12.81 2.33
CA GLU A 70 17.69 13.65 3.32
C GLU A 70 16.80 14.72 2.68
N ASN A 71 17.03 15.08 1.43
CA ASN A 71 16.16 15.98 0.67
C ASN A 71 14.81 15.36 0.31
N GLU A 72 14.64 14.05 0.56
CA GLU A 72 13.43 13.29 0.23
C GLU A 72 13.05 13.33 -1.26
N GLU A 73 14.01 13.57 -2.14
CA GLU A 73 13.80 13.55 -3.59
C GLU A 73 13.82 12.11 -4.13
N TYR A 74 13.02 11.85 -5.15
CA TYR A 74 12.99 10.54 -5.78
C TYR A 74 14.19 10.34 -6.71
N ALA A 75 14.89 9.23 -6.51
CA ALA A 75 15.88 8.69 -7.43
C ALA A 75 15.34 7.46 -8.15
N GLN A 76 15.88 7.17 -9.33
CA GLN A 76 15.48 6.00 -10.12
C GLN A 76 16.31 4.78 -9.72
N CYS A 77 15.63 3.66 -9.50
CA CYS A 77 16.28 2.37 -9.23
C CYS A 77 15.56 1.22 -9.92
N ALA A 78 16.14 0.05 -9.88
CA ALA A 78 15.44 -1.21 -10.07
C ALA A 78 15.31 -1.92 -8.71
N VAL A 79 14.23 -2.66 -8.53
CA VAL A 79 13.96 -3.41 -7.30
C VAL A 79 13.69 -4.85 -7.67
N VAL A 80 14.32 -5.79 -6.96
CA VAL A 80 14.04 -7.22 -7.12
C VAL A 80 13.35 -7.72 -5.85
N ILE A 81 12.09 -8.08 -5.95
CA ILE A 81 11.27 -8.56 -4.83
C ILE A 81 11.08 -10.06 -4.98
N ASP A 82 11.59 -10.85 -4.02
CA ASP A 82 11.54 -12.32 -4.05
C ASP A 82 11.99 -12.94 -5.38
N GLY A 83 13.00 -12.32 -6.03
CA GLY A 83 13.54 -12.76 -7.33
C GLY A 83 12.84 -12.17 -8.56
N GLU A 84 11.81 -11.34 -8.40
CA GLU A 84 11.08 -10.71 -9.50
C GLU A 84 11.48 -9.24 -9.66
N ALA A 85 11.97 -8.85 -10.85
CA ALA A 85 12.59 -7.54 -11.08
C ALA A 85 11.58 -6.48 -11.57
N TYR A 86 11.60 -5.31 -10.92
CA TYR A 86 10.82 -4.12 -11.25
C TYR A 86 11.78 -2.97 -11.57
N LYS A 87 11.86 -2.60 -12.84
CA LYS A 87 12.71 -1.50 -13.33
C LYS A 87 11.96 -0.18 -13.30
N ASN A 88 12.71 0.92 -13.26
CA ASN A 88 12.16 2.29 -13.26
C ASN A 88 11.23 2.54 -12.05
N THR A 89 11.62 2.04 -10.89
CA THR A 89 10.96 2.32 -9.62
C THR A 89 11.56 3.59 -9.02
N GLY A 90 10.73 4.44 -8.45
CA GLY A 90 11.18 5.59 -7.67
C GLY A 90 11.51 5.15 -6.25
N ILE A 91 12.68 5.57 -5.74
CA ILE A 91 13.07 5.41 -4.35
C ILE A 91 13.37 6.77 -3.74
N ARG A 92 12.95 6.99 -2.51
CA ARG A 92 13.39 8.13 -1.70
C ARG A 92 13.49 7.77 -0.22
N ALA A 93 14.27 8.49 0.53
CA ALA A 93 14.22 8.39 1.98
C ALA A 93 12.85 8.91 2.48
N LYS A 94 12.45 8.45 3.65
CA LYS A 94 11.19 8.82 4.28
C LYS A 94 11.30 8.89 5.80
N GLY A 95 10.41 9.64 6.38
CA GLY A 95 10.27 9.78 7.82
C GLY A 95 10.75 11.14 8.29
N ASN A 96 10.17 11.63 9.36
CA ASN A 96 10.56 12.89 9.97
C ASN A 96 11.59 12.62 11.10
N THR A 97 11.12 12.10 12.22
CA THR A 97 11.99 11.80 13.37
C THR A 97 13.02 10.72 13.06
N SER A 98 12.65 9.65 12.35
CA SER A 98 13.59 8.59 11.99
C SER A 98 14.69 9.07 11.04
N LEU A 99 14.38 9.96 10.10
CA LEU A 99 15.36 10.55 9.20
C LEU A 99 16.42 11.32 10.00
N SER A 100 15.99 12.27 10.84
CA SER A 100 16.87 13.07 11.68
C SER A 100 17.69 12.23 12.67
N MET A 101 17.14 11.13 13.16
CA MET A 101 17.88 10.22 14.06
C MET A 101 18.98 9.46 13.33
N VAL A 102 18.72 8.96 12.12
CA VAL A 102 19.73 8.24 11.32
C VAL A 102 20.89 9.17 11.01
N SER A 103 20.60 10.39 10.54
CA SER A 103 21.62 11.42 10.31
C SER A 103 22.44 11.73 11.56
N ALA A 104 21.79 11.93 12.71
CA ALA A 104 22.47 12.21 13.98
C ALA A 104 23.32 11.04 14.50
N MET A 105 23.05 9.82 14.07
CA MET A 105 23.77 8.60 14.48
C MET A 105 24.90 8.23 13.50
N ASP A 106 25.15 9.04 12.48
CA ASP A 106 26.13 8.76 11.41
C ASP A 106 25.92 7.36 10.82
N SER A 107 24.67 7.08 10.43
CA SER A 107 24.22 5.78 9.96
C SER A 107 23.54 5.92 8.60
N ASP A 108 23.70 4.90 7.74
CA ASP A 108 23.06 4.83 6.42
C ASP A 108 21.72 4.08 6.45
N ARG A 109 21.27 3.68 7.63
CA ARG A 109 20.07 2.86 7.79
C ARG A 109 18.79 3.71 7.74
N TYR A 110 18.56 4.36 6.64
CA TYR A 110 17.35 5.14 6.41
C TYR A 110 16.10 4.26 6.19
N SER A 111 14.94 4.82 6.44
CA SER A 111 13.67 4.28 5.95
C SER A 111 13.46 4.78 4.53
N PHE A 112 12.94 3.90 3.65
CA PHE A 112 12.70 4.27 2.26
C PHE A 112 11.24 4.13 1.87
N LYS A 113 10.85 4.86 0.85
CA LYS A 113 9.60 4.70 0.12
C LYS A 113 9.91 4.31 -1.31
N LEU A 114 9.35 3.21 -1.74
CA LEU A 114 9.34 2.79 -3.13
C LEU A 114 8.03 3.24 -3.78
N GLU A 115 8.09 3.69 -5.02
CA GLU A 115 6.94 4.10 -5.83
C GLU A 115 7.09 3.47 -7.21
N PHE A 116 6.27 2.44 -7.48
CA PHE A 116 6.36 1.64 -8.71
C PHE A 116 5.86 2.39 -9.92
N ASP A 117 4.87 3.25 -9.74
CA ASP A 117 4.21 4.07 -10.76
C ASP A 117 4.86 5.45 -10.96
N HIS A 118 5.96 5.78 -10.25
CA HIS A 118 6.57 7.11 -10.27
C HIS A 118 6.97 7.59 -11.67
N TYR A 119 7.62 6.72 -12.45
CA TYR A 119 8.08 7.02 -13.81
C TYR A 119 7.19 6.44 -14.90
N ASP A 120 6.26 5.55 -14.56
CA ASP A 120 5.34 4.91 -15.49
C ASP A 120 4.06 4.52 -14.75
N SER A 121 3.01 5.31 -14.93
CA SER A 121 1.73 5.17 -14.23
C SER A 121 1.00 3.84 -14.47
N ALA A 122 1.43 3.04 -15.43
CA ALA A 122 0.88 1.72 -15.68
C ALA A 122 1.55 0.61 -14.85
N ARG A 123 2.65 0.92 -14.15
CA ARG A 123 3.43 -0.07 -13.39
C ARG A 123 2.99 -0.14 -11.96
N THR A 124 2.75 -1.36 -11.50
CA THR A 124 2.44 -1.66 -10.11
C THR A 124 3.07 -2.99 -9.72
N TYR A 125 3.29 -3.20 -8.43
CA TYR A 125 3.60 -4.52 -7.89
C TYR A 125 2.29 -5.25 -7.60
N TYR A 126 1.72 -5.97 -8.57
CA TYR A 126 0.44 -6.68 -8.43
C TYR A 126 -0.71 -5.82 -7.89
N GLY A 127 -0.78 -4.56 -8.35
CA GLY A 127 -1.77 -3.59 -7.91
C GLY A 127 -1.32 -2.69 -6.74
N LEU A 128 -0.08 -2.87 -6.23
CA LEU A 128 0.51 -1.97 -5.24
C LEU A 128 1.33 -0.89 -5.93
N ASP A 129 0.99 0.37 -5.71
CA ASP A 129 1.72 1.51 -6.28
C ASP A 129 2.91 1.91 -5.42
N LYS A 130 2.78 1.81 -4.10
CA LYS A 130 3.73 2.37 -3.13
C LYS A 130 3.98 1.41 -1.98
N LEU A 131 5.25 1.30 -1.59
CA LEU A 131 5.70 0.47 -0.48
C LEU A 131 6.58 1.28 0.47
N SER A 132 6.34 1.16 1.76
CA SER A 132 7.19 1.75 2.81
C SER A 132 8.10 0.69 3.42
N LEU A 133 9.41 0.95 3.40
CA LEU A 133 10.45 0.15 4.03
C LEU A 133 10.90 0.88 5.31
N ASN A 134 10.51 0.37 6.47
CA ASN A 134 10.81 1.00 7.75
C ASN A 134 12.08 0.40 8.36
N ASN A 135 13.01 1.26 8.76
CA ASN A 135 14.29 0.87 9.36
C ASN A 135 14.18 0.38 10.81
N LEU A 136 13.06 0.63 11.48
CA LEU A 136 12.80 0.25 12.88
C LEU A 136 13.87 0.73 13.86
N ILE A 137 14.50 1.88 13.58
CA ILE A 137 15.67 2.37 14.35
C ILE A 137 15.36 2.60 15.85
N GLN A 138 14.08 2.84 16.18
CA GLN A 138 13.63 3.05 17.57
C GLN A 138 13.12 1.77 18.23
N ASP A 139 13.18 0.63 17.54
CA ASP A 139 12.71 -0.66 18.05
C ASP A 139 13.76 -1.75 17.87
N THR A 140 14.57 -1.97 18.89
CA THR A 140 15.61 -3.01 18.90
C THR A 140 15.04 -4.43 18.79
N THR A 141 13.76 -4.61 19.07
CA THR A 141 13.08 -5.92 18.93
C THR A 141 12.60 -6.16 17.52
N CYS A 142 12.45 -5.13 16.70
CA CYS A 142 11.83 -5.13 15.38
C CYS A 142 10.39 -5.69 15.37
N MET A 143 9.70 -5.72 16.51
CA MET A 143 8.41 -6.39 16.65
C MET A 143 7.23 -5.44 16.88
N LYS A 144 7.47 -4.20 17.32
CA LYS A 144 6.40 -3.30 17.76
C LYS A 144 5.36 -3.05 16.67
N ASP A 145 5.80 -2.58 15.50
CA ASP A 145 4.89 -2.28 14.40
C ASP A 145 4.15 -3.53 13.92
N TYR A 146 4.91 -4.62 13.74
CA TYR A 146 4.34 -5.89 13.29
C TYR A 146 3.27 -6.40 14.24
N LEU A 147 3.56 -6.48 15.54
CA LEU A 147 2.61 -6.96 16.54
C LEU A 147 1.41 -6.01 16.66
N THR A 148 1.65 -4.70 16.63
CA THR A 148 0.58 -3.70 16.70
C THR A 148 -0.41 -3.88 15.55
N TYR A 149 0.06 -3.95 14.31
CA TYR A 149 -0.81 -4.11 13.15
C TYR A 149 -1.53 -5.46 13.14
N ARG A 150 -0.84 -6.53 13.55
CA ARG A 150 -1.46 -7.86 13.70
C ARG A 150 -2.55 -7.86 14.76
N MET A 151 -2.34 -7.21 15.90
CA MET A 151 -3.33 -7.08 16.95
C MET A 151 -4.53 -6.24 16.50
N MET A 152 -4.29 -5.10 15.85
CA MET A 152 -5.37 -4.25 15.29
C MET A 152 -6.25 -5.07 14.33
N SER A 153 -5.63 -5.78 13.41
CA SER A 153 -6.33 -6.64 12.46
C SER A 153 -7.15 -7.75 13.18
N ALA A 154 -6.57 -8.38 14.22
CA ALA A 154 -7.25 -9.41 15.00
C ALA A 154 -8.48 -8.87 15.77
N PHE A 155 -8.46 -7.59 16.13
CA PHE A 155 -9.60 -6.90 16.75
C PHE A 155 -10.60 -6.32 15.73
N GLY A 156 -10.39 -6.56 14.42
CA GLY A 156 -11.25 -6.03 13.36
C GLY A 156 -11.10 -4.54 13.11
N VAL A 157 -9.97 -3.97 13.49
CA VAL A 157 -9.60 -2.57 13.19
C VAL A 157 -8.77 -2.56 11.92
N ASP A 158 -9.07 -1.64 11.01
CA ASP A 158 -8.30 -1.45 9.79
C ASP A 158 -6.85 -1.08 10.12
N ALA A 159 -5.94 -1.87 9.63
CA ALA A 159 -4.51 -1.69 9.84
C ALA A 159 -3.73 -1.89 8.55
N PRO A 160 -2.59 -1.22 8.38
CA PRO A 160 -1.69 -1.50 7.27
C PRO A 160 -1.25 -2.96 7.23
N LEU A 161 -1.11 -3.52 6.04
CA LEU A 161 -0.44 -4.80 5.86
C LEU A 161 1.04 -4.63 6.17
N CYS A 162 1.63 -5.62 6.81
CA CYS A 162 3.06 -5.61 7.13
C CYS A 162 3.65 -7.01 7.08
N SER A 163 4.91 -7.09 6.68
CA SER A 163 5.73 -8.29 6.68
C SER A 163 7.18 -7.93 6.96
N TYR A 164 7.98 -8.94 7.31
CA TYR A 164 9.41 -8.76 7.41
C TYR A 164 10.09 -8.94 6.06
N VAL A 165 11.09 -8.12 5.84
CA VAL A 165 11.88 -8.14 4.60
C VAL A 165 13.37 -7.99 4.93
N TYR A 166 14.19 -8.77 4.24
CA TYR A 166 15.63 -8.59 4.19
C TYR A 166 15.97 -7.72 2.98
N ILE A 167 16.66 -6.61 3.21
CA ILE A 167 16.99 -5.61 2.17
C ILE A 167 18.49 -5.68 1.90
N THR A 168 18.84 -5.75 0.62
CA THR A 168 20.20 -5.56 0.11
C THR A 168 20.25 -4.41 -0.88
N VAL A 169 21.41 -3.79 -1.02
CA VAL A 169 21.71 -2.71 -1.96
C VAL A 169 23.01 -2.98 -2.67
#